data_20e9e919868782cf4ffb4e4e4f912c4a
#
_entry.id   20e9e919868782cf4ffb4e4e4f912c4a
#
_cell.length_a   1.000
_cell.length_b   1.000
_cell.length_c   1.000
_cell.angle_alpha   90.00
_cell.angle_beta   90.00
_cell.angle_gamma   90.00
#
_symmetry.space_group_name_H-M   'P 1'
#
loop_
_entity.id
_entity.type
_entity.pdbx_description
1 polymer ?
#
loop_
_entity_poly.entity_id
_entity_poly.type
_entity_poly.pdbx_seq_one_letter_code
_entity_poly.pdbx_strand_id
1 'polypeptide(L)'
;MNKIRRKRQRAALMLITAAGIMLSLAGIAAARYMKQESQSGVVEAQTFYFTSDLLKEDGGTAAYFIDPMAQSFTIELYNFADSERVTSADITYRVSVTGGTVEGGDTGIQGTIKAGEKSTVPISVIPAAKPEGGGGTVELEEIRVVAESVFPYKKTLTGVFKRQLGNQYVVEDESGRN
;
A
#
# COMPACT_ATOMS: atom_id res chain seq x y z
N MET A 1 -60.82 -22.80 -50.58
CA MET A 1 -59.97 -21.60 -50.47
C MET A 1 -59.80 -21.10 -49.00
N ASN A 2 -60.58 -21.50 -48.02
CA ASN A 2 -60.55 -21.00 -46.61
C ASN A 2 -59.49 -21.64 -45.69
N LYS A 3 -59.01 -22.84 -45.95
CA LYS A 3 -58.04 -23.54 -45.04
C LYS A 3 -56.63 -22.92 -45.10
N ILE A 4 -56.19 -22.45 -46.26
CA ILE A 4 -54.85 -21.85 -46.41
C ILE A 4 -54.80 -20.46 -45.73
N ARG A 5 -55.89 -19.69 -45.85
CA ARG A 5 -55.98 -18.36 -45.23
C ARG A 5 -55.94 -18.46 -43.70
N ARG A 6 -56.62 -19.46 -43.11
CA ARG A 6 -56.60 -19.71 -41.64
C ARG A 6 -55.21 -20.19 -41.14
N LYS A 7 -54.49 -20.99 -41.93
CA LYS A 7 -53.11 -21.38 -41.57
C LYS A 7 -52.17 -20.19 -41.58
N ARG A 8 -52.25 -19.29 -42.56
CA ARG A 8 -51.42 -18.07 -42.61
C ARG A 8 -51.76 -17.10 -41.48
N GLN A 9 -53.02 -16.95 -41.11
CA GLN A 9 -53.41 -16.12 -39.98
C GLN A 9 -52.89 -16.66 -38.63
N ARG A 10 -52.96 -17.98 -38.42
CA ARG A 10 -52.42 -18.63 -37.21
C ARG A 10 -50.90 -18.53 -37.15
N ALA A 11 -50.18 -18.68 -38.25
CA ALA A 11 -48.74 -18.49 -38.31
C ALA A 11 -48.32 -17.04 -38.04
N ALA A 12 -49.06 -16.07 -38.60
CA ALA A 12 -48.81 -14.66 -38.30
C ALA A 12 -49.05 -14.30 -36.82
N LEU A 13 -50.13 -14.86 -36.24
CA LEU A 13 -50.43 -14.65 -34.84
C LEU A 13 -49.32 -15.23 -33.91
N MET A 14 -48.82 -16.43 -34.22
CA MET A 14 -47.72 -17.05 -33.46
C MET A 14 -46.42 -16.25 -33.59
N LEU A 15 -46.14 -15.67 -34.74
CA LEU A 15 -44.96 -14.82 -34.95
C LEU A 15 -45.03 -13.54 -34.13
N ILE A 16 -46.19 -12.92 -34.07
CA ILE A 16 -46.41 -11.69 -33.28
C ILE A 16 -46.29 -11.97 -31.79
N THR A 17 -46.86 -13.09 -31.30
CA THR A 17 -46.71 -13.48 -29.89
C THR A 17 -45.27 -13.83 -29.53
N ALA A 18 -44.54 -14.54 -30.38
CA ALA A 18 -43.14 -14.85 -30.18
C ALA A 18 -42.24 -13.58 -30.13
N ALA A 19 -42.50 -12.63 -31.06
CA ALA A 19 -41.81 -11.34 -31.04
C ALA A 19 -42.08 -10.51 -29.78
N GLY A 20 -43.33 -10.52 -29.29
CA GLY A 20 -43.73 -9.83 -28.06
C GLY A 20 -43.03 -10.41 -26.83
N ILE A 21 -42.89 -11.74 -26.76
CA ILE A 21 -42.17 -12.41 -25.66
C ILE A 21 -40.66 -12.08 -25.69
N MET A 22 -40.04 -12.07 -26.87
CA MET A 22 -38.65 -11.70 -27.03
C MET A 22 -38.37 -10.24 -26.61
N LEU A 23 -39.24 -9.31 -26.99
CA LEU A 23 -39.12 -7.92 -26.60
C LEU A 23 -39.27 -7.73 -25.05
N SER A 24 -40.20 -8.45 -24.45
CA SER A 24 -40.37 -8.37 -22.97
C SER A 24 -39.19 -8.94 -22.22
N LEU A 25 -38.56 -10.03 -22.67
CA LEU A 25 -37.35 -10.61 -22.07
C LEU A 25 -36.15 -9.68 -22.24
N ALA A 26 -35.99 -9.03 -23.38
CA ALA A 26 -34.94 -8.04 -23.59
C ALA A 26 -35.12 -6.81 -22.71
N GLY A 27 -36.35 -6.35 -22.48
CA GLY A 27 -36.67 -5.26 -21.55
C GLY A 27 -36.33 -5.58 -20.11
N ILE A 28 -36.59 -6.82 -19.65
CA ILE A 28 -36.24 -7.27 -18.29
C ILE A 28 -34.73 -7.37 -18.09
N ALA A 29 -34.00 -7.84 -19.11
CA ALA A 29 -32.53 -7.91 -19.08
C ALA A 29 -31.90 -6.50 -19.01
N ALA A 30 -32.39 -5.56 -19.80
CA ALA A 30 -31.93 -4.17 -19.78
C ALA A 30 -32.25 -3.48 -18.44
N ALA A 31 -33.44 -3.71 -17.89
CA ALA A 31 -33.81 -3.16 -16.58
C ALA A 31 -32.97 -3.72 -15.43
N ARG A 32 -32.59 -5.00 -15.49
CA ARG A 32 -31.66 -5.60 -14.51
C ARG A 32 -30.25 -5.03 -14.65
N TYR A 33 -29.78 -4.83 -15.86
CA TYR A 33 -28.46 -4.24 -16.11
C TYR A 33 -28.41 -2.78 -15.61
N MET A 34 -29.39 -1.96 -15.90
CA MET A 34 -29.48 -0.59 -15.39
C MET A 34 -29.63 -0.52 -13.86
N LYS A 35 -30.35 -1.48 -13.24
CA LYS A 35 -30.48 -1.54 -11.79
C LYS A 35 -29.18 -1.97 -11.11
N GLN A 36 -28.36 -2.75 -11.80
CA GLN A 36 -27.04 -3.15 -11.32
C GLN A 36 -26.02 -2.01 -11.42
N GLU A 37 -26.11 -1.18 -12.48
CA GLU A 37 -25.30 0.04 -12.63
C GLU A 37 -25.71 1.14 -11.65
N SER A 38 -26.99 1.29 -11.34
CA SER A 38 -27.46 2.27 -10.35
C SER A 38 -27.30 1.80 -8.89
N GLN A 39 -26.99 0.49 -8.68
CA GLN A 39 -26.56 -0.05 -7.40
C GLN A 39 -25.02 -0.14 -7.26
N SER A 40 -24.25 0.10 -8.33
CA SER A 40 -22.85 0.53 -8.20
C SER A 40 -22.85 1.95 -7.63
N GLY A 41 -23.38 1.97 -6.44
CA GLY A 41 -23.57 3.01 -5.53
C GLY A 41 -22.53 4.08 -5.63
N VAL A 42 -22.82 5.21 -5.19
CA VAL A 42 -21.86 6.12 -4.62
C VAL A 42 -20.84 5.25 -3.88
N VAL A 43 -19.76 4.88 -4.56
CA VAL A 43 -18.54 4.45 -3.90
C VAL A 43 -18.12 5.71 -3.18
N GLU A 44 -18.58 5.88 -1.95
CA GLU A 44 -17.93 6.81 -1.05
C GLU A 44 -16.45 6.45 -1.18
N ALA A 45 -15.69 7.38 -1.75
CA ALA A 45 -14.26 7.21 -1.86
C ALA A 45 -13.77 7.01 -0.42
N GLN A 46 -13.54 5.75 -0.05
CA GLN A 46 -13.08 5.43 1.29
C GLN A 46 -11.78 6.19 1.47
N THR A 47 -11.77 7.09 2.42
CA THR A 47 -10.59 7.84 2.77
C THR A 47 -9.54 6.84 3.26
N PHE A 48 -8.43 6.76 2.53
CA PHE A 48 -7.34 5.84 2.83
C PHE A 48 -6.04 6.61 3.04
N TYR A 49 -5.53 6.53 4.26
CA TYR A 49 -4.28 7.14 4.65
C TYR A 49 -3.39 6.07 5.28
N PHE A 50 -2.34 5.71 4.59
CA PHE A 50 -1.24 4.91 5.12
C PHE A 50 0.01 5.76 4.97
N THR A 51 0.50 6.31 6.07
CA THR A 51 1.58 7.30 6.10
C THR A 51 2.62 6.93 7.15
N SER A 52 3.73 7.64 7.17
CA SER A 52 4.81 7.44 8.13
C SER A 52 5.53 8.77 8.36
N ASP A 53 6.21 8.88 9.49
CA ASP A 53 7.14 9.96 9.82
C ASP A 53 8.36 9.98 8.88
N LEU A 54 9.02 8.84 8.73
CA LEU A 54 10.30 8.71 8.02
C LEU A 54 10.19 8.02 6.65
N LEU A 55 9.16 7.21 6.41
CA LEU A 55 9.00 6.56 5.11
C LEU A 55 8.19 7.43 4.16
N LYS A 56 8.57 7.44 2.88
CA LYS A 56 7.94 8.23 1.83
C LYS A 56 7.34 7.33 0.76
N GLU A 57 6.27 7.82 0.14
CA GLU A 57 5.64 7.20 -1.02
C GLU A 57 6.52 7.40 -2.26
N ASP A 58 6.47 6.46 -3.22
CA ASP A 58 7.11 6.52 -4.53
C ASP A 58 8.64 6.64 -4.55
N GLY A 59 9.31 5.96 -3.62
CA GLY A 59 10.77 5.83 -3.67
C GLY A 59 11.51 7.17 -3.59
N GLY A 60 10.83 8.21 -3.11
CA GLY A 60 11.51 9.43 -2.72
C GLY A 60 12.63 9.02 -1.79
N THR A 61 13.86 9.10 -2.27
CA THR A 61 15.09 8.70 -1.59
C THR A 61 15.40 9.67 -0.45
N ALA A 62 14.49 9.77 0.53
CA ALA A 62 14.84 10.42 1.78
C ALA A 62 15.88 9.53 2.47
N ALA A 63 17.14 9.93 2.35
CA ALA A 63 18.23 9.29 3.06
C ALA A 63 18.36 9.97 4.42
N TYR A 64 18.21 9.20 5.47
CA TYR A 64 18.42 9.63 6.85
C TYR A 64 19.74 9.11 7.36
N PHE A 65 20.46 9.93 8.08
CA PHE A 65 21.65 9.47 8.80
C PHE A 65 21.27 9.10 10.21
N ILE A 66 21.66 7.90 10.63
CA ILE A 66 21.48 7.43 12.01
C ILE A 66 22.80 7.45 12.75
N ASP A 67 22.72 7.64 14.07
CA ASP A 67 23.90 7.61 14.93
C ASP A 67 24.64 6.28 14.76
N PRO A 68 25.96 6.32 14.49
CA PRO A 68 26.78 5.13 14.35
C PRO A 68 26.73 4.19 15.56
N MET A 69 26.43 4.71 16.73
CA MET A 69 26.33 3.95 17.98
C MET A 69 24.90 3.50 18.31
N ALA A 70 23.91 3.93 17.53
CA ALA A 70 22.52 3.53 17.77
C ALA A 70 22.36 2.02 17.62
N GLN A 71 21.82 1.39 18.64
CA GLN A 71 21.49 -0.04 18.63
C GLN A 71 20.17 -0.30 17.88
N SER A 72 19.27 0.68 17.84
CA SER A 72 18.01 0.63 17.13
C SER A 72 17.53 2.04 16.80
N PHE A 73 16.61 2.14 15.86
CA PHE A 73 15.83 3.34 15.59
C PHE A 73 14.37 2.96 15.34
N THR A 74 13.46 3.89 15.55
CA THR A 74 12.03 3.65 15.40
C THR A 74 11.49 4.42 14.21
N ILE A 75 10.64 3.78 13.43
CA ILE A 75 9.77 4.39 12.45
C ILE A 75 8.33 4.26 12.92
N GLU A 76 7.48 5.19 12.56
CA GLU A 76 6.08 5.16 12.94
C GLU A 76 5.20 5.05 11.70
N LEU A 77 4.24 4.13 11.73
CA LEU A 77 3.21 3.96 10.71
C LEU A 77 1.88 4.51 11.23
N TYR A 78 1.18 5.25 10.38
CA TYR A 78 -0.05 5.93 10.73
C TYR A 78 -1.20 5.52 9.80
N ASN A 79 -2.42 5.54 10.35
CA ASN A 79 -3.67 5.42 9.58
C ASN A 79 -4.32 6.78 9.29
N PHE A 80 -3.58 7.87 9.40
CA PHE A 80 -4.09 9.23 9.24
C PHE A 80 -3.12 10.10 8.43
N ALA A 81 -3.65 11.17 7.84
CA ALA A 81 -2.82 12.19 7.19
C ALA A 81 -2.58 13.41 8.10
N ASP A 82 -3.58 13.76 8.91
CA ASP A 82 -3.53 14.90 9.85
C ASP A 82 -4.52 14.68 11.02
N SER A 83 -4.89 15.76 11.70
CA SER A 83 -5.77 15.69 12.88
C SER A 83 -7.19 15.20 12.57
N GLU A 84 -7.68 15.39 11.36
CA GLU A 84 -9.08 15.17 11.00
C GLU A 84 -9.29 14.01 10.04
N ARG A 85 -8.26 13.69 9.23
CA ARG A 85 -8.36 12.71 8.16
C ARG A 85 -7.79 11.36 8.59
N VAL A 86 -8.67 10.47 9.01
CA VAL A 86 -8.37 9.12 9.45
C VAL A 86 -8.93 8.10 8.44
N THR A 87 -8.24 7.00 8.25
CA THR A 87 -8.70 5.90 7.39
C THR A 87 -9.97 5.26 7.93
N SER A 88 -10.95 5.05 7.06
CA SER A 88 -12.25 4.48 7.39
C SER A 88 -12.28 2.94 7.40
N ALA A 89 -11.20 2.28 7.01
CA ALA A 89 -11.07 0.82 7.00
C ALA A 89 -9.79 0.36 7.71
N ASP A 90 -9.82 -0.83 8.29
CA ASP A 90 -8.63 -1.46 8.87
C ASP A 90 -7.53 -1.62 7.81
N ILE A 91 -6.29 -1.29 8.17
CA ILE A 91 -5.14 -1.42 7.28
C ILE A 91 -4.33 -2.65 7.68
N THR A 92 -4.29 -3.66 6.83
CA THR A 92 -3.32 -4.74 6.97
C THR A 92 -2.03 -4.33 6.28
N TYR A 93 -0.91 -4.39 6.99
CA TYR A 93 0.39 -3.97 6.49
C TYR A 93 1.45 -5.05 6.67
N ARG A 94 2.52 -4.91 5.90
CA ARG A 94 3.77 -5.67 6.03
C ARG A 94 4.93 -4.69 6.01
N VAL A 95 5.90 -4.89 6.90
CA VAL A 95 7.18 -4.17 6.87
C VAL A 95 8.28 -5.17 6.58
N SER A 96 9.22 -4.79 5.72
CA SER A 96 10.45 -5.55 5.44
C SER A 96 11.66 -4.64 5.62
N VAL A 97 12.74 -5.22 6.14
CA VAL A 97 14.00 -4.53 6.42
C VAL A 97 15.14 -5.26 5.72
N THR A 98 15.98 -4.52 5.04
CA THR A 98 17.26 -4.99 4.45
C THR A 98 18.39 -4.24 5.12
N GLY A 99 19.49 -4.90 5.45
CA GLY A 99 20.59 -4.32 6.21
C GLY A 99 20.34 -4.24 7.72
N GLY A 100 19.31 -4.94 8.20
CA GLY A 100 18.93 -4.99 9.62
C GLY A 100 17.77 -5.95 9.85
N THR A 101 17.21 -5.89 11.05
CA THR A 101 16.04 -6.68 11.47
C THR A 101 15.04 -5.78 12.19
N VAL A 102 13.81 -6.25 12.36
CA VAL A 102 12.87 -5.66 13.33
C VAL A 102 13.09 -6.26 14.71
N GLU A 103 12.53 -5.62 15.71
CA GLU A 103 12.52 -6.17 17.06
C GLU A 103 11.93 -7.58 17.06
N GLY A 104 12.66 -8.55 17.65
CA GLY A 104 12.37 -9.98 17.57
C GLY A 104 13.30 -10.75 16.63
N GLY A 105 14.15 -10.07 15.84
CA GLY A 105 15.20 -10.68 15.01
C GLY A 105 14.79 -11.06 13.60
N ASP A 106 13.54 -10.83 13.23
CA ASP A 106 13.04 -11.10 11.88
C ASP A 106 13.37 -9.97 10.89
N THR A 107 13.45 -10.29 9.60
CA THR A 107 13.63 -9.29 8.52
C THR A 107 12.30 -8.65 8.09
N GLY A 108 11.20 -8.97 8.75
CA GLY A 108 9.90 -8.40 8.46
C GLY A 108 8.85 -8.69 9.53
N ILE A 109 7.84 -7.85 9.56
CA ILE A 109 6.69 -7.94 10.46
C ILE A 109 5.40 -7.66 9.70
N GLN A 110 4.30 -8.24 10.15
CA GLN A 110 2.95 -7.98 9.66
C GLN A 110 2.05 -7.55 10.80
N GLY A 111 1.09 -6.68 10.49
CA GLY A 111 0.15 -6.21 11.49
C GLY A 111 -1.10 -5.60 10.88
N THR A 112 -1.95 -5.09 11.76
CA THR A 112 -3.18 -4.38 11.36
C THR A 112 -3.30 -3.09 12.17
N ILE A 113 -3.52 -1.98 11.48
CA ILE A 113 -3.88 -0.69 12.10
C ILE A 113 -5.40 -0.58 12.03
N LYS A 114 -6.04 -0.39 13.18
CA LYS A 114 -7.50 -0.29 13.25
C LYS A 114 -7.99 1.04 12.71
N ALA A 115 -9.17 0.99 12.06
CA ALA A 115 -9.87 2.16 11.56
C ALA A 115 -10.59 2.94 12.66
N GLY A 116 -11.06 4.13 12.30
CA GLY A 116 -12.00 4.92 13.11
C GLY A 116 -11.34 5.90 14.08
N GLU A 117 -10.20 5.55 14.66
CA GLU A 117 -9.41 6.41 15.53
C GLU A 117 -7.99 6.55 15.01
N LYS A 118 -7.35 7.67 15.32
CA LYS A 118 -5.93 7.85 15.02
C LYS A 118 -5.11 6.78 15.73
N SER A 119 -4.34 6.06 14.95
CA SER A 119 -3.48 5.01 15.45
C SER A 119 -2.08 5.16 14.91
N THR A 120 -1.10 4.97 15.79
CA THR A 120 0.33 4.97 15.51
C THR A 120 0.88 3.60 15.86
N VAL A 121 1.64 3.01 14.94
CA VAL A 121 2.33 1.75 15.17
C VAL A 121 3.82 1.99 15.09
N PRO A 122 4.55 1.95 16.22
CA PRO A 122 5.99 2.04 16.23
C PRO A 122 6.60 0.71 15.74
N ILE A 123 7.59 0.80 14.86
CA ILE A 123 8.40 -0.32 14.39
C ILE A 123 9.85 -0.04 14.76
N SER A 124 10.39 -0.83 15.66
CA SER A 124 11.80 -0.76 16.06
C SER A 124 12.65 -1.53 15.04
N VAL A 125 13.62 -0.86 14.45
CA VAL A 125 14.56 -1.42 13.48
C VAL A 125 15.93 -1.50 14.15
N ILE A 126 16.53 -2.69 14.08
CA ILE A 126 17.86 -2.98 14.62
C ILE A 126 18.81 -3.11 13.44
N PRO A 127 19.76 -2.20 13.26
CA PRO A 127 20.80 -2.33 12.23
C PRO A 127 21.57 -3.65 12.37
N ALA A 128 22.02 -4.20 11.25
CA ALA A 128 22.90 -5.37 11.29
C ALA A 128 24.16 -5.08 12.14
N ALA A 129 24.69 -6.12 12.77
CA ALA A 129 25.91 -5.96 13.56
C ALA A 129 27.06 -5.50 12.65
N LYS A 130 27.85 -4.54 13.15
CA LYS A 130 29.04 -4.07 12.45
C LYS A 130 29.99 -5.25 12.25
N PRO A 131 30.49 -5.53 11.03
CA PRO A 131 31.52 -6.52 10.84
C PRO A 131 32.78 -6.09 11.60
N GLU A 132 33.28 -6.97 12.46
CA GLU A 132 34.55 -6.75 13.16
C GLU A 132 35.70 -6.83 12.13
N GLY A 133 36.49 -5.75 11.99
CA GLY A 133 37.77 -5.81 11.27
C GLY A 133 37.92 -4.96 10.01
N GLY A 134 37.03 -4.03 9.71
CA GLY A 134 37.18 -3.09 8.59
C GLY A 134 38.17 -1.96 8.90
N GLY A 135 39.43 -2.08 8.51
CA GLY A 135 40.38 -1.00 8.57
C GLY A 135 40.25 -0.06 7.38
N GLY A 136 40.10 1.23 7.64
CA GLY A 136 40.60 2.28 6.77
C GLY A 136 39.67 2.96 5.77
N THR A 137 38.52 2.45 5.44
CA THR A 137 37.54 3.16 4.58
C THR A 137 36.26 3.42 5.34
N VAL A 138 35.76 4.65 5.25
CA VAL A 138 34.43 5.00 5.76
C VAL A 138 33.41 4.30 4.88
N GLU A 139 32.90 3.17 5.35
CA GLU A 139 31.85 2.46 4.68
C GLU A 139 30.48 2.93 5.21
N LEU A 140 29.59 3.33 4.31
CA LEU A 140 28.22 3.66 4.66
C LEU A 140 27.40 2.39 4.57
N GLU A 141 26.90 1.91 5.69
CA GLU A 141 25.91 0.85 5.69
C GLU A 141 24.53 1.43 5.35
N GLU A 142 23.86 0.80 4.41
CA GLU A 142 22.52 1.18 4.02
C GLU A 142 21.48 0.19 4.60
N ILE A 143 20.53 0.75 5.35
CA ILE A 143 19.39 0.02 5.85
C ILE A 143 18.17 0.51 5.11
N ARG A 144 17.50 -0.39 4.41
CA ARG A 144 16.28 -0.06 3.66
C ARG A 144 15.07 -0.63 4.40
N VAL A 145 14.11 0.22 4.66
CA VAL A 145 12.82 -0.17 5.25
C VAL A 145 11.73 0.09 4.23
N VAL A 146 10.91 -0.94 4.00
CA VAL A 146 9.76 -0.88 3.11
C VAL A 146 8.52 -1.29 3.89
N ALA A 147 7.53 -0.41 3.96
CA ALA A 147 6.21 -0.69 4.51
C ALA A 147 5.17 -0.72 3.41
N GLU A 148 4.43 -1.81 3.32
CA GLU A 148 3.37 -2.01 2.32
C GLU A 148 2.04 -2.20 3.03
N SER A 149 1.03 -1.44 2.65
CA SER A 149 -0.35 -1.80 2.94
C SER A 149 -0.82 -2.85 1.95
N VAL A 150 -1.44 -3.92 2.46
CA VAL A 150 -1.94 -5.05 1.67
C VAL A 150 -3.44 -4.92 1.46
N PHE A 151 -4.14 -4.38 2.44
CA PHE A 151 -5.59 -4.16 2.45
C PHE A 151 -5.89 -2.84 3.18
N PRO A 152 -6.91 -2.05 2.79
CA PRO A 152 -7.83 -2.24 1.66
C PRO A 152 -7.23 -1.87 0.30
N TYR A 153 -6.19 -1.05 0.26
CA TYR A 153 -5.49 -0.63 -0.95
C TYR A 153 -4.00 -0.82 -0.79
N LYS A 154 -3.33 -1.18 -1.88
CA LYS A 154 -1.87 -1.29 -1.91
C LYS A 154 -1.24 0.10 -1.95
N LYS A 155 -0.35 0.35 -1.01
CA LYS A 155 0.48 1.54 -0.96
C LYS A 155 1.83 1.16 -0.37
N THR A 156 2.91 1.62 -0.97
CA THR A 156 4.28 1.34 -0.54
C THR A 156 4.94 2.61 -0.05
N LEU A 157 5.55 2.54 1.12
CA LEU A 157 6.35 3.58 1.72
C LEU A 157 7.78 3.04 1.87
N THR A 158 8.79 3.83 1.49
CA THR A 158 10.20 3.43 1.55
C THR A 158 11.03 4.49 2.26
N GLY A 159 11.97 4.04 3.07
CA GLY A 159 13.00 4.88 3.68
C GLY A 159 14.37 4.21 3.60
N VAL A 160 15.40 5.03 3.40
CA VAL A 160 16.80 4.59 3.38
C VAL A 160 17.52 5.27 4.52
N PHE A 161 18.15 4.48 5.37
CA PHE A 161 18.87 4.92 6.54
C PHE A 161 20.35 4.56 6.37
N LYS A 162 21.23 5.54 6.55
CA LYS A 162 22.67 5.37 6.38
C LYS A 162 23.36 5.48 7.71
N ARG A 163 24.11 4.45 8.05
CA ARG A 163 24.97 4.42 9.22
C ARG A 163 26.42 4.48 8.75
N GLN A 164 27.16 5.45 9.27
CA GLN A 164 28.58 5.56 9.01
C GLN A 164 29.35 4.56 9.88
N LEU A 165 30.06 3.65 9.22
CA LEU A 165 30.93 2.70 9.87
C LEU A 165 32.38 3.24 9.80
N GLY A 166 33.00 3.50 10.96
CA GLY A 166 34.39 3.94 11.04
C GLY A 166 34.58 5.21 11.89
N ASN A 167 35.80 5.43 12.34
CA ASN A 167 36.16 6.62 13.11
C ASN A 167 36.29 7.82 12.17
N GLN A 168 35.41 8.80 12.33
CA GLN A 168 35.63 10.14 11.77
C GLN A 168 36.57 10.94 12.68
N TYR A 169 37.83 10.57 12.74
CA TYR A 169 38.84 11.52 13.12
C TYR A 169 39.75 11.67 11.91
N VAL A 170 39.45 12.64 11.04
CA VAL A 170 40.49 13.28 10.25
C VAL A 170 41.27 14.05 11.29
N VAL A 171 42.35 13.48 11.74
CA VAL A 171 43.41 14.25 12.41
C VAL A 171 44.04 15.08 11.27
N GLU A 172 43.59 16.32 11.11
CA GLU A 172 44.37 17.29 10.40
C GLU A 172 45.66 17.45 11.20
N ASP A 173 46.68 16.76 10.76
CA ASP A 173 48.01 16.91 11.28
C ASP A 173 48.52 18.32 10.91
N GLU A 174 48.43 19.25 11.84
CA GLU A 174 49.05 20.55 11.72
C GLU A 174 50.61 20.42 11.80
N SER A 175 51.19 19.60 10.92
CA SER A 175 52.64 19.61 10.74
C SER A 175 53.04 20.42 9.50
N GLY A 176 52.80 21.69 9.56
CA GLY A 176 53.20 22.67 8.56
C GLY A 176 53.79 23.91 9.17
N ARG A 177 54.84 23.76 9.99
CA ARG A 177 55.74 24.87 10.31
C ARG A 177 57.18 24.43 10.10
N ASN A 178 57.75 24.90 9.02
CA ASN A 178 59.11 25.41 8.90
C ASN A 178 59.06 26.63 8.04
#